data_e3035dc62d6e3274b9dce571490bef66
#
_entry.id   e3035dc62d6e3274b9dce571490bef66
#
_cell.length_a   1.000
_cell.length_b   1.000
_cell.length_c   1.000
_cell.angle_alpha   90.00
_cell.angle_beta   90.00
_cell.angle_gamma   90.00
#
_symmetry.space_group_name_H-M   'P 1'
#
loop_
_entity.id
_entity.type
_entity.pdbx_description
1 polymer ?
#
loop_
_entity_poly.entity_id
_entity_poly.type
_entity_poly.pdbx_seq_one_letter_code
_entity_poly.pdbx_strand_id
1 'polypeptide(L)'
;MSVAVSTDPGRVGFDPARLARIDEHFARYVDDGRLAGWQIVVTRRGEIAHSSAYGLRDREAGTPVEADTLWRIYSMTKPITSVAAMMLWEEGRLELNDPVSRWLPEFADVRVYDRGSVLKPYTVPATEPIRIWHLLTHTAGLTYGFAQVSVVDGLYRAAGFDLGVPPGADLAAASAGLARLPLLFQPGTSWNYGVSTDVLGRLVEVISGQSLDAFFAERILGPLGMTDTRWWVDAADAKRLAALYAPHPATGQAVRADGVGRAALAEPTWHSGGGGLVSTAADYHRFTQFLLRGGELDGVRLLGPRTVRFMTRNHLPGNRDLASFSPEGFAETILDGIGFGLGFAVVLDPVPSRVPSSVGEFYWGGLASTAFWVDPVEEVTALLFTQLMPSSTYPLRSQLRQLVYSSLVD
;
A
#
# COMPACT_ATOMS: atom_id res chain seq x y z
N MET A 1 -3.56 -2.22 21.64
CA MET A 1 -4.17 -3.57 21.76
C MET A 1 -3.14 -4.58 21.25
N SER A 2 -3.20 -5.84 21.71
CA SER A 2 -2.28 -6.86 21.18
C SER A 2 -3.04 -7.76 20.21
N VAL A 3 -2.37 -8.20 19.14
CA VAL A 3 -2.87 -9.20 18.19
C VAL A 3 -2.57 -10.62 18.69
N ALA A 4 -3.04 -10.96 19.89
CA ALA A 4 -2.90 -12.30 20.44
C ALA A 4 -3.90 -13.26 19.76
N VAL A 5 -3.52 -14.54 19.64
CA VAL A 5 -4.43 -15.60 19.16
C VAL A 5 -5.69 -15.60 20.03
N SER A 6 -6.86 -15.50 19.40
CA SER A 6 -8.16 -15.39 20.08
C SER A 6 -8.97 -16.68 20.05
N THR A 7 -8.59 -17.64 19.18
CA THR A 7 -9.31 -18.91 19.01
C THR A 7 -8.38 -20.06 18.67
N ASP A 8 -8.84 -21.29 18.92
CA ASP A 8 -8.21 -22.48 18.34
C ASP A 8 -8.39 -22.46 16.81
N PRO A 9 -7.30 -22.59 16.02
CA PRO A 9 -7.38 -22.53 14.56
C PRO A 9 -8.38 -23.54 13.95
N GLY A 10 -8.53 -24.72 14.54
CA GLY A 10 -9.48 -25.73 14.10
C GLY A 10 -10.94 -25.30 14.18
N ARG A 11 -11.30 -24.40 15.11
CA ARG A 11 -12.66 -23.87 15.23
C ARG A 11 -13.08 -22.95 14.09
N VAL A 12 -12.09 -22.38 13.41
CA VAL A 12 -12.30 -21.48 12.27
C VAL A 12 -11.83 -22.11 10.97
N GLY A 13 -11.71 -23.44 10.91
CA GLY A 13 -11.46 -24.21 9.69
C GLY A 13 -10.02 -24.23 9.21
N PHE A 14 -9.04 -24.00 10.09
CA PHE A 14 -7.64 -24.24 9.81
C PHE A 14 -7.14 -25.55 10.42
N ASP A 15 -6.29 -26.27 9.70
CA ASP A 15 -5.46 -27.32 10.29
C ASP A 15 -4.31 -26.67 11.09
N PRO A 16 -4.26 -26.83 12.42
CA PRO A 16 -3.25 -26.17 13.25
C PRO A 16 -1.82 -26.58 12.90
N ALA A 17 -1.59 -27.84 12.52
CA ALA A 17 -0.24 -28.34 12.17
C ALA A 17 0.23 -27.75 10.83
N ARG A 18 -0.70 -27.54 9.90
CA ARG A 18 -0.36 -26.86 8.62
C ARG A 18 -0.13 -25.38 8.82
N LEU A 19 -0.94 -24.71 9.64
CA LEU A 19 -0.81 -23.30 9.93
C LEU A 19 0.51 -23.00 10.66
N ALA A 20 0.97 -23.87 11.55
CA ALA A 20 2.27 -23.76 12.23
C ALA A 20 3.49 -23.78 11.28
N ARG A 21 3.34 -24.30 10.05
CA ARG A 21 4.41 -24.25 9.04
C ARG A 21 4.81 -22.83 8.65
N ILE A 22 3.95 -21.83 8.91
CA ILE A 22 4.27 -20.42 8.69
C ILE A 22 5.52 -20.06 9.49
N ASP A 23 5.55 -20.39 10.78
CA ASP A 23 6.67 -20.05 11.67
C ASP A 23 7.96 -20.73 11.23
N GLU A 24 7.89 -22.04 10.94
CA GLU A 24 9.04 -22.81 10.48
C GLU A 24 9.60 -22.28 9.14
N HIS A 25 8.71 -21.86 8.24
CA HIS A 25 9.10 -21.35 6.93
C HIS A 25 9.77 -19.98 7.04
N PHE A 26 9.15 -19.06 7.78
CA PHE A 26 9.64 -17.69 7.87
C PHE A 26 10.82 -17.53 8.83
N ALA A 27 10.97 -18.43 9.84
CA ALA A 27 12.15 -18.44 10.71
C ALA A 27 13.44 -18.62 9.90
N ARG A 28 13.44 -19.48 8.86
CA ARG A 28 14.60 -19.69 7.98
C ARG A 28 15.11 -18.42 7.32
N TYR A 29 14.25 -17.46 7.01
CA TYR A 29 14.68 -16.17 6.45
C TYR A 29 15.49 -15.32 7.44
N VAL A 30 15.21 -15.46 8.73
CA VAL A 30 15.97 -14.80 9.80
C VAL A 30 17.23 -15.56 10.14
N ASP A 31 17.14 -16.88 10.27
CA ASP A 31 18.25 -17.75 10.66
C ASP A 31 19.40 -17.73 9.64
N ASP A 32 19.10 -17.59 8.34
CA ASP A 32 20.09 -17.45 7.28
C ASP A 32 20.44 -15.99 6.95
N GLY A 33 19.94 -15.02 7.74
CA GLY A 33 20.31 -13.62 7.68
C GLY A 33 19.66 -12.80 6.55
N ARG A 34 18.70 -13.35 5.81
CA ARG A 34 17.97 -12.67 4.73
C ARG A 34 16.97 -11.63 5.23
N LEU A 35 16.39 -11.83 6.41
CA LEU A 35 15.55 -10.87 7.13
C LEU A 35 16.12 -10.63 8.53
N ALA A 36 15.89 -9.44 9.09
CA ALA A 36 16.20 -9.17 10.49
C ALA A 36 15.14 -9.75 11.43
N GLY A 37 13.88 -9.62 11.07
CA GLY A 37 12.73 -10.12 11.80
C GLY A 37 11.43 -9.89 11.04
N TRP A 38 10.37 -10.51 11.51
CA TRP A 38 9.04 -10.42 10.92
C TRP A 38 7.93 -10.58 11.98
N GLN A 39 6.72 -10.15 11.61
CA GLN A 39 5.49 -10.38 12.36
C GLN A 39 4.38 -10.76 11.40
N ILE A 40 3.62 -11.82 11.70
CA ILE A 40 2.54 -12.34 10.87
C ILE A 40 1.29 -12.49 11.71
N VAL A 41 0.14 -12.08 11.16
CA VAL A 41 -1.19 -12.26 11.77
C VAL A 41 -2.11 -12.83 10.72
N VAL A 42 -2.83 -13.90 11.04
CA VAL A 42 -3.86 -14.50 10.19
C VAL A 42 -5.17 -14.61 10.98
N THR A 43 -6.25 -14.10 10.38
CA THR A 43 -7.58 -14.20 10.97
C THR A 43 -8.53 -14.93 10.04
N ARG A 44 -9.55 -15.56 10.60
CA ARG A 44 -10.69 -16.07 9.84
C ARG A 44 -11.98 -15.85 10.63
N ARG A 45 -13.02 -15.43 9.94
CA ARG A 45 -14.35 -15.15 10.56
C ARG A 45 -14.27 -14.15 11.73
N GLY A 46 -13.32 -13.20 11.63
CA GLY A 46 -13.09 -12.18 12.66
C GLY A 46 -12.23 -12.62 13.85
N GLU A 47 -11.80 -13.89 13.91
CA GLU A 47 -11.00 -14.46 15.00
C GLU A 47 -9.52 -14.60 14.58
N ILE A 48 -8.59 -14.24 15.44
CA ILE A 48 -7.15 -14.39 15.19
C ILE A 48 -6.78 -15.87 15.43
N ALA A 49 -6.55 -16.60 14.33
CA ALA A 49 -6.16 -18.00 14.33
C ALA A 49 -4.64 -18.20 14.46
N HIS A 50 -3.85 -17.21 13.98
CA HIS A 50 -2.39 -17.27 14.07
C HIS A 50 -1.84 -15.86 14.28
N SER A 51 -0.91 -15.73 15.22
CA SER A 51 -0.17 -14.51 15.47
C SER A 51 1.21 -14.86 16.00
N SER A 52 2.23 -14.53 15.23
CA SER A 52 3.60 -14.87 15.56
C SER A 52 4.56 -13.75 15.14
N ALA A 53 5.69 -13.69 15.82
CA ALA A 53 6.79 -12.81 15.52
C ALA A 53 8.11 -13.53 15.78
N TYR A 54 9.12 -13.27 14.95
CA TYR A 54 10.43 -13.89 15.09
C TYR A 54 11.55 -12.96 14.66
N GLY A 55 12.72 -13.09 15.30
CA GLY A 55 13.89 -12.29 15.01
C GLY A 55 13.90 -10.92 15.68
N LEU A 56 14.61 -9.99 15.08
CA LEU A 56 14.94 -8.70 15.68
C LEU A 56 14.33 -7.55 14.86
N ARG A 57 13.71 -6.56 15.54
CA ARG A 57 13.30 -5.30 14.89
C ARG A 57 14.50 -4.39 14.63
N ASP A 58 15.56 -4.54 15.40
CA ASP A 58 16.86 -3.90 15.19
C ASP A 58 17.96 -4.91 15.49
N ARG A 59 18.61 -5.41 14.44
CA ARG A 59 19.60 -6.48 14.54
C ARG A 59 20.89 -5.97 15.21
N GLU A 60 21.31 -4.77 14.89
CA GLU A 60 22.52 -4.15 15.40
C GLU A 60 22.39 -3.79 16.88
N ALA A 61 21.19 -3.47 17.33
CA ALA A 61 20.88 -3.21 18.74
C ALA A 61 20.50 -4.51 19.51
N GLY A 62 20.30 -5.64 18.81
CA GLY A 62 19.86 -6.89 19.42
C GLY A 62 18.44 -6.83 19.98
N THR A 63 17.58 -5.94 19.45
CA THR A 63 16.25 -5.68 19.99
C THR A 63 15.23 -6.58 19.29
N PRO A 64 14.46 -7.41 20.03
CA PRO A 64 13.52 -8.36 19.43
C PRO A 64 12.32 -7.68 18.77
N VAL A 65 11.68 -8.36 17.83
CA VAL A 65 10.33 -8.02 17.36
C VAL A 65 9.36 -8.24 18.51
N GLU A 66 8.53 -7.24 18.80
CA GLU A 66 7.51 -7.27 19.86
C GLU A 66 6.13 -6.96 19.27
N ALA A 67 5.08 -7.22 20.03
CA ALA A 67 3.69 -7.03 19.59
C ALA A 67 3.38 -5.57 19.18
N ASP A 68 4.07 -4.61 19.78
CA ASP A 68 3.93 -3.16 19.55
C ASP A 68 5.01 -2.58 18.61
N THR A 69 5.76 -3.42 17.91
CA THR A 69 6.75 -2.97 16.93
C THR A 69 6.09 -2.09 15.88
N LEU A 70 6.68 -0.92 15.65
CA LEU A 70 6.27 0.02 14.61
C LEU A 70 6.97 -0.33 13.30
N TRP A 71 6.20 -0.42 12.23
CA TRP A 71 6.66 -0.78 10.90
C TRP A 71 6.39 0.37 9.93
N ARG A 72 7.34 0.72 9.06
CA ARG A 72 7.06 1.57 7.91
C ARG A 72 6.20 0.76 6.95
N ILE A 73 4.96 1.16 6.77
CA ILE A 73 4.03 0.40 5.93
C ILE A 73 4.04 0.84 4.47
N TYR A 74 4.76 1.93 4.16
CA TYR A 74 4.88 2.44 2.79
C TYR A 74 3.54 2.41 2.04
N SER A 75 3.47 1.71 0.91
CA SER A 75 2.30 1.72 0.04
C SER A 75 1.04 1.08 0.64
N MET A 76 1.11 0.44 1.80
CA MET A 76 -0.10 0.08 2.57
C MET A 76 -0.82 1.33 3.11
N THR A 77 -0.23 2.53 2.99
CA THR A 77 -0.91 3.83 3.19
C THR A 77 -2.02 4.08 2.16
N LYS A 78 -1.84 3.64 0.89
CA LYS A 78 -2.75 3.92 -0.22
C LYS A 78 -4.21 3.49 0.00
N PRO A 79 -4.48 2.31 0.55
CA PRO A 79 -5.83 1.92 0.93
C PRO A 79 -6.52 2.90 1.88
N ILE A 80 -5.78 3.42 2.87
CA ILE A 80 -6.32 4.38 3.85
C ILE A 80 -6.67 5.70 3.15
N THR A 81 -5.79 6.20 2.27
CA THR A 81 -6.04 7.39 1.46
C THR A 81 -7.24 7.20 0.52
N SER A 82 -7.38 6.01 -0.05
CA SER A 82 -8.53 5.67 -0.91
C SER A 82 -9.83 5.64 -0.11
N VAL A 83 -9.82 5.10 1.11
CA VAL A 83 -10.97 5.18 2.03
C VAL A 83 -11.31 6.64 2.33
N ALA A 84 -10.34 7.51 2.61
CA ALA A 84 -10.58 8.94 2.83
C ALA A 84 -11.29 9.61 1.65
N ALA A 85 -10.83 9.36 0.43
CA ALA A 85 -11.47 9.89 -0.78
C ALA A 85 -12.90 9.35 -0.95
N MET A 86 -13.13 8.06 -0.67
CA MET A 86 -14.44 7.45 -0.80
C MET A 86 -15.41 7.86 0.31
N MET A 87 -14.94 8.28 1.48
CA MET A 87 -15.78 8.95 2.49
C MET A 87 -16.32 10.27 1.97
N LEU A 88 -15.47 11.07 1.32
CA LEU A 88 -15.89 12.32 0.69
C LEU A 88 -16.83 12.10 -0.50
N TRP A 89 -16.65 10.98 -1.22
CA TRP A 89 -17.56 10.56 -2.27
C TRP A 89 -18.96 10.20 -1.71
N GLU A 90 -19.03 9.41 -0.62
CA GLU A 90 -20.31 9.10 0.05
C GLU A 90 -21.01 10.35 0.61
N GLU A 91 -20.24 11.36 0.99
CA GLU A 91 -20.77 12.69 1.42
C GLU A 91 -21.27 13.56 0.24
N GLY A 92 -21.16 13.09 -1.01
CA GLY A 92 -21.54 13.84 -2.20
C GLY A 92 -20.64 15.05 -2.51
N ARG A 93 -19.43 15.08 -1.96
CA ARG A 93 -18.49 16.21 -2.11
C ARG A 93 -17.64 16.10 -3.37
N LEU A 94 -17.59 14.94 -3.99
CA LEU A 94 -16.91 14.68 -5.25
C LEU A 94 -17.64 13.57 -6.02
N GLU A 95 -17.43 13.54 -7.36
CA GLU A 95 -17.83 12.46 -8.23
C GLU A 95 -16.58 11.79 -8.84
N LEU A 96 -16.60 10.46 -9.02
CA LEU A 96 -15.44 9.74 -9.57
C LEU A 96 -15.07 10.21 -10.99
N ASN A 97 -16.04 10.68 -11.76
CA ASN A 97 -15.85 11.22 -13.09
C ASN A 97 -15.45 12.70 -13.12
N ASP A 98 -15.44 13.39 -11.99
CA ASP A 98 -14.99 14.77 -11.95
C ASP A 98 -13.54 14.90 -12.39
N PRO A 99 -13.19 15.94 -13.17
CA PRO A 99 -11.80 16.23 -13.49
C PRO A 99 -11.07 16.69 -12.22
N VAL A 100 -9.86 16.19 -12.01
CA VAL A 100 -9.00 16.57 -10.87
C VAL A 100 -8.78 18.09 -10.84
N SER A 101 -8.72 18.73 -12.01
CA SER A 101 -8.54 20.18 -12.17
C SER A 101 -9.67 21.04 -11.59
N ARG A 102 -10.82 20.46 -11.23
CA ARG A 102 -11.88 21.15 -10.51
C ARG A 102 -11.42 21.67 -9.14
N TRP A 103 -10.53 20.92 -8.47
CA TRP A 103 -9.97 21.27 -7.16
C TRP A 103 -8.49 21.60 -7.20
N LEU A 104 -7.77 21.02 -8.15
CA LEU A 104 -6.33 21.20 -8.38
C LEU A 104 -6.14 21.80 -9.78
N PRO A 105 -6.33 23.11 -9.94
CA PRO A 105 -6.31 23.78 -11.26
C PRO A 105 -4.98 23.59 -12.00
N GLU A 106 -3.88 23.30 -11.32
CA GLU A 106 -2.60 22.99 -11.90
C GLU A 106 -2.63 21.75 -12.82
N PHE A 107 -3.60 20.87 -12.69
CA PHE A 107 -3.81 19.71 -13.56
C PHE A 107 -4.69 19.99 -14.79
N ALA A 108 -5.06 21.25 -15.07
CA ALA A 108 -5.93 21.57 -16.20
C ALA A 108 -5.25 21.31 -17.56
N ASP A 109 -3.94 21.62 -17.68
CA ASP A 109 -3.20 21.58 -18.93
C ASP A 109 -2.07 20.53 -18.91
N VAL A 110 -2.36 19.33 -18.37
CA VAL A 110 -1.39 18.25 -18.33
C VAL A 110 -1.00 17.80 -19.74
N ARG A 111 0.25 17.42 -19.88
CA ARG A 111 0.81 16.98 -21.15
C ARG A 111 1.26 15.52 -21.05
N VAL A 112 1.22 14.82 -22.16
CA VAL A 112 1.62 13.42 -22.27
C VAL A 112 2.95 13.36 -23.02
N TYR A 113 3.90 12.57 -22.54
CA TYR A 113 5.16 12.31 -23.24
C TYR A 113 4.89 11.61 -24.58
N ASP A 114 5.51 12.13 -25.63
CA ASP A 114 5.43 11.57 -26.98
C ASP A 114 6.75 10.87 -27.36
N ARG A 115 7.87 11.62 -27.32
CA ARG A 115 9.20 11.13 -27.68
C ARG A 115 10.31 12.01 -27.13
N GLY A 116 11.54 11.60 -27.33
CA GLY A 116 12.74 12.36 -26.99
C GLY A 116 13.51 11.76 -25.82
N SER A 117 14.21 12.62 -25.08
CA SER A 117 15.04 12.22 -23.95
C SER A 117 14.75 13.09 -22.73
N VAL A 118 15.35 12.75 -21.57
CA VAL A 118 15.25 13.57 -20.34
C VAL A 118 15.71 15.02 -20.59
N LEU A 119 16.72 15.23 -21.44
CA LEU A 119 17.23 16.58 -21.77
C LEU A 119 16.35 17.35 -22.76
N LYS A 120 15.58 16.63 -23.58
CA LYS A 120 14.72 17.23 -24.61
C LYS A 120 13.48 16.38 -24.82
N PRO A 121 12.51 16.41 -23.87
CA PRO A 121 11.24 15.72 -24.03
C PRO A 121 10.33 16.47 -25.01
N TYR A 122 9.64 15.74 -25.85
CA TYR A 122 8.52 16.24 -26.65
C TYR A 122 7.23 15.70 -26.07
N THR A 123 6.24 16.55 -25.98
CA THR A 123 4.95 16.22 -25.34
C THR A 123 3.79 16.66 -26.21
N VAL A 124 2.66 15.98 -26.07
CA VAL A 124 1.38 16.33 -26.69
C VAL A 124 0.35 16.68 -25.60
N PRO A 125 -0.72 17.42 -25.90
CA PRO A 125 -1.79 17.63 -24.96
C PRO A 125 -2.44 16.31 -24.53
N ALA A 126 -2.94 16.24 -23.30
CA ALA A 126 -3.86 15.17 -22.92
C ALA A 126 -5.19 15.34 -23.69
N THR A 127 -5.72 14.22 -24.19
CA THR A 127 -7.01 14.21 -24.93
C THR A 127 -8.19 14.17 -23.98
N GLU A 128 -8.00 13.67 -22.76
CA GLU A 128 -8.96 13.61 -21.66
C GLU A 128 -8.34 14.20 -20.40
N PRO A 129 -9.12 14.86 -19.53
CA PRO A 129 -8.62 15.30 -18.24
C PRO A 129 -8.33 14.10 -17.33
N ILE A 130 -7.39 14.25 -16.41
CA ILE A 130 -7.26 13.31 -15.30
C ILE A 130 -8.52 13.41 -14.46
N ARG A 131 -9.21 12.27 -14.26
CA ARG A 131 -10.40 12.14 -13.40
C ARG A 131 -10.02 11.52 -12.08
N ILE A 132 -10.86 11.66 -11.05
CA ILE A 132 -10.60 11.12 -9.71
C ILE A 132 -10.43 9.60 -9.75
N TRP A 133 -11.28 8.88 -10.51
CA TRP A 133 -11.13 7.43 -10.65
C TRP A 133 -9.80 7.01 -11.29
N HIS A 134 -9.17 7.84 -12.15
CA HIS A 134 -7.84 7.58 -12.69
C HIS A 134 -6.77 7.57 -11.59
N LEU A 135 -6.89 8.43 -10.59
CA LEU A 135 -5.96 8.44 -9.45
C LEU A 135 -6.13 7.20 -8.58
N LEU A 136 -7.38 6.83 -8.29
CA LEU A 136 -7.72 5.66 -7.48
C LEU A 136 -7.30 4.34 -8.12
N THR A 137 -7.26 4.29 -9.45
CA THR A 137 -6.96 3.07 -10.23
C THR A 137 -5.55 3.06 -10.82
N HIS A 138 -4.72 4.07 -10.57
CA HIS A 138 -3.39 4.23 -11.21
C HIS A 138 -3.41 4.26 -12.74
N THR A 139 -4.48 4.81 -13.34
CA THR A 139 -4.62 4.96 -14.78
C THR A 139 -4.47 6.42 -15.25
N ALA A 140 -3.96 7.30 -14.38
CA ALA A 140 -3.73 8.72 -14.68
C ALA A 140 -2.53 8.99 -15.58
N GLY A 141 -1.59 8.04 -15.73
CA GLY A 141 -0.31 8.25 -16.44
C GLY A 141 0.79 8.85 -15.56
N LEU A 142 0.56 9.00 -14.26
CA LEU A 142 1.57 9.40 -13.28
C LEU A 142 2.51 8.23 -12.95
N THR A 143 3.77 8.51 -12.62
CA THR A 143 4.79 7.48 -12.34
C THR A 143 5.59 7.75 -11.07
N TYR A 144 6.59 6.91 -10.80
CA TYR A 144 7.63 7.10 -9.78
C TYR A 144 8.99 7.33 -10.44
N GLY A 145 9.76 8.30 -9.95
CA GLY A 145 11.12 8.55 -10.43
C GLY A 145 12.05 7.34 -10.24
N PHE A 146 11.91 6.62 -9.14
CA PHE A 146 12.74 5.45 -8.81
C PHE A 146 12.44 4.19 -9.66
N ALA A 147 11.35 4.16 -10.43
CA ALA A 147 11.02 3.00 -11.27
C ALA A 147 12.06 2.73 -12.36
N GLN A 148 12.66 3.77 -12.92
CA GLN A 148 13.80 3.72 -13.86
C GLN A 148 13.58 2.91 -15.15
N VAL A 149 12.33 2.83 -15.60
CA VAL A 149 11.95 2.07 -16.80
C VAL A 149 11.59 2.96 -17.99
N SER A 150 11.40 4.27 -17.76
CA SER A 150 10.98 5.22 -18.79
C SER A 150 11.75 6.55 -18.77
N VAL A 151 11.68 7.32 -19.87
CA VAL A 151 12.20 8.69 -19.92
C VAL A 151 11.43 9.59 -18.92
N VAL A 152 10.15 9.36 -18.74
CA VAL A 152 9.32 10.13 -17.80
C VAL A 152 9.79 9.95 -16.36
N ASP A 153 10.16 8.73 -15.95
CA ASP A 153 10.76 8.49 -14.64
C ASP A 153 12.05 9.29 -14.44
N GLY A 154 12.85 9.41 -15.51
CA GLY A 154 14.04 10.26 -15.53
C GLY A 154 13.72 11.75 -15.34
N LEU A 155 12.61 12.24 -15.91
CA LEU A 155 12.14 13.61 -15.71
C LEU A 155 11.67 13.84 -14.26
N TYR A 156 10.98 12.86 -13.66
CA TYR A 156 10.59 12.92 -12.25
C TYR A 156 11.82 13.01 -11.33
N ARG A 157 12.84 12.17 -11.55
CA ARG A 157 14.12 12.24 -10.80
C ARG A 157 14.81 13.59 -10.97
N ALA A 158 14.91 14.08 -12.20
CA ALA A 158 15.54 15.38 -12.49
C ALA A 158 14.82 16.54 -11.82
N ALA A 159 13.51 16.41 -11.57
CA ALA A 159 12.69 17.39 -10.85
C ALA A 159 12.67 17.17 -9.32
N GLY A 160 13.41 16.19 -8.78
CA GLY A 160 13.51 15.91 -7.35
C GLY A 160 12.44 14.95 -6.81
N PHE A 161 11.67 14.28 -7.68
CA PHE A 161 10.67 13.28 -7.34
C PHE A 161 11.23 11.86 -7.55
N ASP A 162 12.25 11.49 -6.78
CA ASP A 162 12.79 10.12 -6.79
C ASP A 162 12.10 9.23 -5.74
N LEU A 163 12.67 9.09 -4.55
CA LEU A 163 12.06 8.38 -3.40
C LEU A 163 11.26 9.32 -2.47
N GLY A 164 11.10 10.57 -2.85
CA GLY A 164 10.43 11.61 -2.07
C GLY A 164 10.03 12.78 -2.94
N VAL A 165 9.99 13.96 -2.34
CA VAL A 165 9.66 15.23 -2.99
C VAL A 165 10.84 16.19 -2.87
N PRO A 166 10.88 17.30 -3.65
CA PRO A 166 11.88 18.34 -3.48
C PRO A 166 11.96 18.81 -2.02
N PRO A 167 13.17 19.11 -1.51
CA PRO A 167 13.34 19.50 -0.12
C PRO A 167 12.44 20.68 0.29
N GLY A 168 11.75 20.52 1.42
CA GLY A 168 10.84 21.54 1.97
C GLY A 168 9.47 21.62 1.29
N ALA A 169 9.20 20.81 0.27
CA ALA A 169 7.89 20.77 -0.34
C ALA A 169 6.86 20.14 0.61
N ASP A 170 5.72 20.79 0.75
CA ASP A 170 4.51 20.21 1.33
C ASP A 170 3.70 19.46 0.24
N LEU A 171 2.54 18.92 0.63
CA LEU A 171 1.70 18.16 -0.30
C LEU A 171 1.15 19.04 -1.45
N ALA A 172 0.90 20.33 -1.20
CA ALA A 172 0.45 21.27 -2.22
C ALA A 172 1.56 21.58 -3.23
N ALA A 173 2.76 21.90 -2.76
CA ALA A 173 3.91 22.16 -3.61
C ALA A 173 4.33 20.92 -4.41
N ALA A 174 4.28 19.73 -3.78
CA ALA A 174 4.55 18.46 -4.45
C ALA A 174 3.53 18.19 -5.57
N SER A 175 2.24 18.33 -5.30
CA SER A 175 1.16 18.19 -6.29
C SER A 175 1.33 19.14 -7.48
N ALA A 176 1.59 20.42 -7.22
CA ALA A 176 1.84 21.42 -8.25
C ALA A 176 3.13 21.13 -9.06
N GLY A 177 4.14 20.55 -8.41
CA GLY A 177 5.37 20.10 -9.08
C GLY A 177 5.11 18.94 -10.05
N LEU A 178 4.34 17.93 -9.60
CA LEU A 178 3.94 16.77 -10.39
C LEU A 178 3.11 17.15 -11.60
N ALA A 179 2.20 18.13 -11.47
CA ALA A 179 1.34 18.59 -12.56
C ALA A 179 2.13 19.20 -13.74
N ARG A 180 3.37 19.66 -13.52
CA ARG A 180 4.25 20.20 -14.56
C ARG A 180 5.04 19.14 -15.33
N LEU A 181 5.03 17.91 -14.83
CA LEU A 181 5.73 16.79 -15.46
C LEU A 181 4.80 16.06 -16.45
N PRO A 182 5.34 15.52 -17.55
CA PRO A 182 4.49 14.82 -18.49
C PRO A 182 3.98 13.49 -17.91
N LEU A 183 2.79 13.11 -18.34
CA LEU A 183 2.22 11.79 -18.12
C LEU A 183 2.90 10.77 -19.04
N LEU A 184 2.94 9.51 -18.61
CA LEU A 184 3.44 8.37 -19.40
C LEU A 184 2.56 8.08 -20.62
N PHE A 185 1.24 8.21 -20.47
CA PHE A 185 0.23 7.88 -21.48
C PHE A 185 -1.02 8.72 -21.25
N GLN A 186 -1.94 8.67 -22.20
CA GLN A 186 -3.22 9.37 -22.11
C GLN A 186 -4.05 8.81 -20.94
N PRO A 187 -4.63 9.67 -20.08
CA PRO A 187 -5.41 9.23 -18.92
C PRO A 187 -6.47 8.17 -19.29
N GLY A 188 -6.53 7.09 -18.52
CA GLY A 188 -7.47 5.99 -18.72
C GLY A 188 -7.09 4.95 -19.78
N THR A 189 -5.96 5.10 -20.47
CA THR A 189 -5.58 4.20 -21.57
C THR A 189 -4.67 3.05 -21.16
N SER A 190 -4.02 3.15 -20.01
CA SER A 190 -3.11 2.14 -19.48
C SER A 190 -3.04 2.23 -17.95
N TRP A 191 -2.42 1.26 -17.31
CA TRP A 191 -2.14 1.25 -15.90
C TRP A 191 -0.63 1.45 -15.63
N ASN A 192 -0.29 2.34 -14.71
CA ASN A 192 1.08 2.51 -14.24
C ASN A 192 1.10 2.91 -12.77
N TYR A 193 1.79 2.11 -11.97
CA TYR A 193 1.95 2.38 -10.55
C TYR A 193 2.82 3.61 -10.30
N GLY A 194 2.29 4.59 -9.55
CA GLY A 194 2.98 5.86 -9.35
C GLY A 194 2.38 6.70 -8.23
N VAL A 195 2.66 8.00 -8.26
CA VAL A 195 2.30 9.00 -7.25
C VAL A 195 0.82 9.41 -7.27
N SER A 196 -0.04 8.70 -7.98
CA SER A 196 -1.47 9.03 -8.09
C SER A 196 -2.15 9.20 -6.74
N THR A 197 -1.79 8.38 -5.75
CA THR A 197 -2.41 8.45 -4.42
C THR A 197 -1.87 9.60 -3.58
N ASP A 198 -0.71 10.16 -3.88
CA ASP A 198 -0.24 11.42 -3.28
C ASP A 198 -1.08 12.60 -3.78
N VAL A 199 -1.36 12.65 -5.09
CA VAL A 199 -2.30 13.63 -5.67
C VAL A 199 -3.71 13.45 -5.10
N LEU A 200 -4.16 12.20 -4.90
CA LEU A 200 -5.43 11.91 -4.23
C LEU A 200 -5.45 12.42 -2.78
N GLY A 201 -4.35 12.29 -2.05
CA GLY A 201 -4.19 12.87 -0.71
C GLY A 201 -4.35 14.39 -0.72
N ARG A 202 -3.77 15.07 -1.72
CA ARG A 202 -3.97 16.52 -1.88
C ARG A 202 -5.42 16.87 -2.20
N LEU A 203 -6.12 16.07 -2.99
CA LEU A 203 -7.56 16.25 -3.22
C LEU A 203 -8.36 16.12 -1.93
N VAL A 204 -8.04 15.16 -1.08
CA VAL A 204 -8.67 15.01 0.24
C VAL A 204 -8.48 16.29 1.06
N GLU A 205 -7.28 16.88 1.10
CA GLU A 205 -7.05 18.15 1.81
C GLU A 205 -7.92 19.29 1.27
N VAL A 206 -7.90 19.49 -0.04
CA VAL A 206 -8.63 20.62 -0.66
C VAL A 206 -10.14 20.47 -0.50
N ILE A 207 -10.66 19.27 -0.68
CA ILE A 207 -12.10 18.99 -0.58
C ILE A 207 -12.56 19.04 0.87
N SER A 208 -11.79 18.51 1.82
CA SER A 208 -12.17 18.49 3.24
C SER A 208 -11.95 19.85 3.92
N GLY A 209 -10.96 20.61 3.48
CA GLY A 209 -10.46 21.80 4.16
C GLY A 209 -9.57 21.49 5.37
N GLN A 210 -9.14 20.24 5.52
CA GLN A 210 -8.26 19.75 6.58
C GLN A 210 -6.93 19.29 5.97
N SER A 211 -5.83 19.35 6.72
CA SER A 211 -4.61 18.65 6.32
C SER A 211 -4.82 17.13 6.33
N LEU A 212 -4.05 16.39 5.52
CA LEU A 212 -4.25 14.96 5.34
C LEU A 212 -4.06 14.17 6.64
N ASP A 213 -3.10 14.58 7.47
CA ASP A 213 -2.85 13.99 8.78
C ASP A 213 -4.01 14.22 9.75
N ALA A 214 -4.56 15.45 9.81
CA ALA A 214 -5.72 15.76 10.63
C ALA A 214 -6.95 14.98 10.17
N PHE A 215 -7.20 14.91 8.85
CA PHE A 215 -8.31 14.13 8.31
C PHE A 215 -8.20 12.64 8.69
N PHE A 216 -7.01 12.06 8.53
CA PHE A 216 -6.79 10.66 8.92
C PHE A 216 -6.99 10.45 10.42
N ALA A 217 -6.37 11.28 11.25
CA ALA A 217 -6.45 11.16 12.70
C ALA A 217 -7.91 11.24 13.21
N GLU A 218 -8.67 12.23 12.74
CA GLU A 218 -10.03 12.50 13.21
C GLU A 218 -11.09 11.58 12.59
N ARG A 219 -10.92 11.24 11.32
CA ARG A 219 -11.99 10.62 10.53
C ARG A 219 -11.79 9.11 10.31
N ILE A 220 -10.56 8.59 10.44
CA ILE A 220 -10.26 7.18 10.14
C ILE A 220 -9.55 6.52 11.32
N LEU A 221 -8.34 7.00 11.67
CA LEU A 221 -7.48 6.32 12.61
C LEU A 221 -8.05 6.34 14.04
N GLY A 222 -8.50 7.50 14.51
CA GLY A 222 -9.13 7.66 15.82
C GLY A 222 -10.41 6.81 15.96
N PRO A 223 -11.40 6.96 15.06
CA PRO A 223 -12.62 6.14 15.09
C PRO A 223 -12.37 4.64 15.00
N LEU A 224 -11.38 4.20 14.21
CA LEU A 224 -10.99 2.79 14.14
C LEU A 224 -10.08 2.34 15.30
N GLY A 225 -9.66 3.24 16.19
CA GLY A 225 -8.76 2.92 17.31
C GLY A 225 -7.35 2.53 16.87
N MET A 226 -6.87 3.06 15.74
CA MET A 226 -5.54 2.84 15.18
C MET A 226 -4.55 3.87 15.75
N THR A 227 -4.27 3.79 17.03
CA THR A 227 -3.58 4.83 17.82
C THR A 227 -2.08 4.94 17.56
N ASP A 228 -1.46 3.91 17.01
CA ASP A 228 -0.04 3.86 16.65
C ASP A 228 0.23 4.18 15.17
N THR A 229 -0.82 4.36 14.36
CA THR A 229 -0.68 4.66 12.93
C THR A 229 -0.52 6.16 12.72
N ARG A 230 0.61 6.58 12.12
CA ARG A 230 0.99 7.99 11.99
C ARG A 230 2.10 8.18 10.94
N TRP A 231 2.39 9.42 10.54
CA TRP A 231 3.43 9.73 9.53
C TRP A 231 4.86 9.73 10.06
N TRP A 232 5.06 9.92 11.36
CA TRP A 232 6.39 9.88 11.98
C TRP A 232 6.30 9.31 13.38
N VAL A 233 7.46 8.93 13.90
CA VAL A 233 7.63 8.38 15.25
C VAL A 233 8.41 9.36 16.07
N ASP A 234 7.86 9.81 17.19
CA ASP A 234 8.52 10.70 18.12
C ASP A 234 9.65 9.99 18.90
N ALA A 235 10.43 10.79 19.66
CA ALA A 235 11.58 10.29 20.41
C ALA A 235 11.19 9.24 21.48
N ALA A 236 9.98 9.31 22.03
CA ALA A 236 9.53 8.38 23.08
C ALA A 236 9.32 6.97 22.51
N ASP A 237 8.80 6.89 21.28
CA ASP A 237 8.49 5.65 20.58
C ASP A 237 9.58 5.20 19.60
N ALA A 238 10.63 6.00 19.40
CA ALA A 238 11.68 5.71 18.41
C ALA A 238 12.30 4.31 18.54
N LYS A 239 12.39 3.79 19.78
CA LYS A 239 12.88 2.43 20.06
C LYS A 239 11.95 1.31 19.61
N ARG A 240 10.67 1.61 19.34
CA ARG A 240 9.68 0.66 18.83
C ARG A 240 9.77 0.52 17.31
N LEU A 241 10.38 1.49 16.61
CA LEU A 241 10.48 1.51 15.15
C LEU A 241 11.49 0.47 14.67
N ALA A 242 11.05 -0.46 13.84
CA ALA A 242 11.93 -1.46 13.24
C ALA A 242 12.96 -0.80 12.31
N ALA A 243 14.21 -1.23 12.37
CA ALA A 243 15.27 -0.80 11.46
C ALA A 243 14.97 -1.24 10.02
N LEU A 244 15.31 -0.42 9.03
CA LEU A 244 15.14 -0.75 7.63
C LEU A 244 16.40 -1.42 7.08
N TYR A 245 16.22 -2.45 6.27
CA TYR A 245 17.29 -3.22 5.65
C TYR A 245 17.12 -3.29 4.13
N ALA A 246 18.23 -3.53 3.46
CA ALA A 246 18.29 -3.86 2.03
C ALA A 246 19.13 -5.13 1.83
N PRO A 247 18.94 -5.89 0.73
CA PRO A 247 19.74 -7.07 0.48
C PRO A 247 21.17 -6.66 0.08
N HIS A 248 22.17 -7.32 0.65
CA HIS A 248 23.55 -7.19 0.19
C HIS A 248 23.67 -7.77 -1.25
N PRO A 249 24.21 -7.02 -2.21
CA PRO A 249 24.16 -7.41 -3.62
C PRO A 249 24.78 -8.78 -3.94
N ALA A 250 25.82 -9.17 -3.19
CA ALA A 250 26.52 -10.42 -3.45
C ALA A 250 26.00 -11.61 -2.63
N THR A 251 25.44 -11.38 -1.42
CA THR A 251 25.06 -12.47 -0.50
C THR A 251 23.57 -12.59 -0.27
N GLY A 252 22.78 -11.58 -0.61
CA GLY A 252 21.36 -11.49 -0.30
C GLY A 252 21.04 -11.21 1.17
N GLN A 253 22.03 -11.20 2.05
CA GLN A 253 21.81 -10.92 3.48
C GLN A 253 21.32 -9.51 3.72
N ALA A 254 20.47 -9.33 4.72
CA ALA A 254 19.97 -8.03 5.12
C ALA A 254 21.09 -7.12 5.64
N VAL A 255 21.23 -5.92 5.09
CA VAL A 255 22.18 -4.89 5.51
C VAL A 255 21.38 -3.63 5.86
N ARG A 256 21.71 -2.98 6.97
CA ARG A 256 21.00 -1.80 7.47
C ARG A 256 21.01 -0.66 6.44
N ALA A 257 19.83 -0.06 6.21
CA ALA A 257 19.60 1.01 5.23
C ALA A 257 19.16 2.33 5.91
N ASP A 258 19.97 2.86 6.82
CA ASP A 258 19.63 4.03 7.64
C ASP A 258 19.36 5.31 6.84
N GLY A 259 19.99 5.48 5.67
CA GLY A 259 19.81 6.68 4.85
C GLY A 259 18.35 6.94 4.46
N VAL A 260 17.59 5.88 4.19
CA VAL A 260 16.15 5.95 3.89
C VAL A 260 15.31 5.74 5.16
N GLY A 261 15.77 4.86 6.05
CA GLY A 261 15.02 4.44 7.24
C GLY A 261 14.76 5.56 8.25
N ARG A 262 15.62 6.55 8.37
CA ARG A 262 15.53 7.62 9.37
C ARG A 262 14.45 8.66 9.07
N ALA A 263 13.95 8.76 7.86
CA ALA A 263 12.91 9.73 7.51
C ALA A 263 11.66 9.64 8.41
N ALA A 264 11.30 8.43 8.86
CA ALA A 264 10.18 8.23 9.76
C ALA A 264 10.40 8.69 11.21
N LEU A 265 11.60 9.16 11.58
CA LEU A 265 11.94 9.66 12.92
C LEU A 265 11.84 11.20 13.03
N ALA A 266 11.36 11.87 12.00
CA ALA A 266 11.16 13.31 11.99
C ALA A 266 9.79 13.62 11.39
N GLU A 267 9.18 14.69 11.91
CA GLU A 267 7.92 15.19 11.32
C GLU A 267 8.16 15.62 9.87
N PRO A 268 7.43 15.03 8.92
CA PRO A 268 7.62 15.35 7.50
C PRO A 268 6.95 16.67 7.15
N THR A 269 7.51 17.40 6.19
CA THR A 269 6.84 18.55 5.56
C THR A 269 5.74 18.10 4.59
N TRP A 270 5.81 16.85 4.15
CA TRP A 270 4.92 16.23 3.18
C TRP A 270 4.28 14.96 3.74
N HIS A 271 2.98 15.01 4.00
CA HIS A 271 2.21 13.84 4.42
C HIS A 271 1.82 12.98 3.19
N SER A 272 2.73 12.08 2.79
CA SER A 272 2.52 11.24 1.61
C SER A 272 1.30 10.34 1.75
N GLY A 273 0.25 10.59 0.99
CA GLY A 273 -0.92 9.70 0.87
C GLY A 273 -0.58 8.38 0.19
N GLY A 274 0.55 8.34 -0.55
CA GLY A 274 1.02 7.16 -1.26
C GLY A 274 1.93 6.23 -0.46
N GLY A 275 2.50 6.66 0.70
CA GLY A 275 3.49 5.79 1.34
C GLY A 275 4.07 6.27 2.66
N GLY A 276 3.51 7.30 3.31
CA GLY A 276 4.15 7.98 4.43
C GLY A 276 3.92 7.37 5.80
N LEU A 277 3.00 6.43 5.99
CA LEU A 277 2.61 5.95 7.30
C LEU A 277 3.57 4.91 7.89
N VAL A 278 3.69 4.97 9.21
CA VAL A 278 4.09 3.85 10.06
C VAL A 278 2.85 3.29 10.77
N SER A 279 2.89 2.00 11.14
CA SER A 279 1.78 1.35 11.83
C SER A 279 2.27 0.14 12.63
N THR A 280 1.40 -0.44 13.43
CA THR A 280 1.58 -1.73 14.10
C THR A 280 0.71 -2.82 13.46
N ALA A 281 1.01 -4.07 13.73
CA ALA A 281 0.16 -5.19 13.32
C ALA A 281 -1.25 -5.08 13.93
N ALA A 282 -1.37 -4.59 15.17
CA ALA A 282 -2.63 -4.38 15.85
C ALA A 282 -3.53 -3.35 15.14
N ASP A 283 -2.96 -2.21 14.78
CA ASP A 283 -3.70 -1.16 14.09
C ASP A 283 -4.12 -1.59 12.69
N TYR A 284 -3.19 -2.16 11.92
CA TYR A 284 -3.52 -2.55 10.56
C TYR A 284 -4.46 -3.76 10.51
N HIS A 285 -4.44 -4.62 11.53
CA HIS A 285 -5.47 -5.66 11.72
C HIS A 285 -6.86 -5.03 11.84
N ARG A 286 -7.04 -3.96 12.63
CA ARG A 286 -8.31 -3.25 12.73
C ARG A 286 -8.78 -2.73 11.37
N PHE A 287 -7.86 -2.16 10.58
CA PHE A 287 -8.17 -1.69 9.24
C PHE A 287 -8.62 -2.83 8.31
N THR A 288 -7.95 -3.99 8.35
CA THR A 288 -8.39 -5.15 7.53
C THR A 288 -9.72 -5.72 7.99
N GLN A 289 -10.00 -5.74 9.31
CA GLN A 289 -11.31 -6.15 9.83
C GLN A 289 -12.41 -5.16 9.44
N PHE A 290 -12.14 -3.85 9.48
CA PHE A 290 -13.05 -2.82 8.97
C PHE A 290 -13.43 -3.07 7.50
N LEU A 291 -12.46 -3.39 6.66
CA LEU A 291 -12.70 -3.70 5.24
C LEU A 291 -13.48 -5.00 5.07
N LEU A 292 -13.11 -6.08 5.78
CA LEU A 292 -13.78 -7.38 5.71
C LEU A 292 -15.26 -7.27 6.12
N ARG A 293 -15.55 -6.45 7.14
CA ARG A 293 -16.91 -6.20 7.63
C ARG A 293 -17.69 -5.15 6.81
N GLY A 294 -17.21 -4.82 5.63
CA GLY A 294 -17.91 -3.91 4.71
C GLY A 294 -18.01 -2.48 5.23
N GLY A 295 -16.92 -1.94 5.78
CA GLY A 295 -16.82 -0.53 6.15
C GLY A 295 -17.27 -0.20 7.57
N GLU A 296 -17.32 -1.20 8.45
CA GLU A 296 -17.66 -1.04 9.87
C GLU A 296 -16.70 -1.83 10.75
N LEU A 297 -16.39 -1.29 11.91
CA LEU A 297 -15.70 -1.98 12.99
C LEU A 297 -16.18 -1.46 14.36
N ASP A 298 -16.50 -2.38 15.28
CA ASP A 298 -16.89 -2.08 16.68
C ASP A 298 -18.03 -1.03 16.79
N GLY A 299 -19.00 -1.07 15.88
CA GLY A 299 -20.12 -0.13 15.81
C GLY A 299 -19.80 1.20 15.12
N VAL A 300 -18.55 1.41 14.68
CA VAL A 300 -18.15 2.61 13.92
C VAL A 300 -18.20 2.29 12.43
N ARG A 301 -19.05 2.98 11.70
CA ARG A 301 -19.17 2.86 10.25
C ARG A 301 -18.54 4.08 9.57
N LEU A 302 -17.50 3.86 8.77
CA LEU A 302 -16.86 4.90 7.96
C LEU A 302 -17.33 4.85 6.50
N LEU A 303 -17.66 3.66 5.98
CA LEU A 303 -18.16 3.45 4.62
C LEU A 303 -19.37 2.50 4.62
N GLY A 304 -20.23 2.68 3.65
CA GLY A 304 -21.31 1.73 3.40
C GLY A 304 -20.79 0.41 2.83
N PRO A 305 -21.45 -0.73 3.10
CA PRO A 305 -20.98 -2.04 2.61
C PRO A 305 -21.02 -2.17 1.10
N ARG A 306 -21.86 -1.38 0.42
CA ARG A 306 -21.91 -1.32 -1.04
C ARG A 306 -20.73 -0.54 -1.62
N THR A 307 -20.26 0.48 -0.92
CA THR A 307 -19.09 1.26 -1.30
C THR A 307 -17.83 0.42 -1.19
N VAL A 308 -17.62 -0.28 -0.08
CA VAL A 308 -16.47 -1.19 0.04
C VAL A 308 -16.49 -2.24 -1.05
N ARG A 309 -17.65 -2.85 -1.32
CA ARG A 309 -17.83 -3.82 -2.40
C ARG A 309 -17.58 -3.24 -3.79
N PHE A 310 -17.90 -1.96 -3.99
CA PHE A 310 -17.63 -1.24 -5.23
C PHE A 310 -16.13 -0.95 -5.37
N MET A 311 -15.46 -0.48 -4.32
CA MET A 311 -14.02 -0.22 -4.31
C MET A 311 -13.19 -1.46 -4.63
N THR A 312 -13.64 -2.63 -4.18
CA THR A 312 -12.91 -3.91 -4.29
C THR A 312 -13.30 -4.74 -5.52
N ARG A 313 -13.94 -4.12 -6.51
CA ARG A 313 -14.13 -4.70 -7.85
C ARG A 313 -13.07 -4.18 -8.81
N ASN A 314 -12.91 -4.89 -9.92
CA ASN A 314 -12.03 -4.41 -11.00
C ASN A 314 -12.66 -3.19 -11.70
N HIS A 315 -11.92 -2.08 -11.71
CA HIS A 315 -12.30 -0.83 -12.37
C HIS A 315 -11.50 -0.57 -13.65
N LEU A 316 -10.62 -1.49 -14.06
CA LEU A 316 -9.88 -1.33 -15.31
C LEU A 316 -10.82 -1.45 -16.51
N PRO A 317 -10.65 -0.59 -17.53
CA PRO A 317 -11.49 -0.60 -18.74
C PRO A 317 -11.56 -1.98 -19.40
N GLY A 318 -12.78 -2.43 -19.74
CA GLY A 318 -13.01 -3.74 -20.35
C GLY A 318 -12.82 -4.93 -19.42
N ASN A 319 -12.81 -4.71 -18.11
CA ASN A 319 -12.57 -5.73 -17.09
C ASN A 319 -11.24 -6.50 -17.28
N ARG A 320 -10.23 -5.82 -17.86
CA ARG A 320 -8.91 -6.39 -18.14
C ARG A 320 -8.13 -6.62 -16.85
N ASP A 321 -7.19 -7.54 -16.88
CA ASP A 321 -6.17 -7.68 -15.84
C ASP A 321 -5.00 -6.71 -16.06
N LEU A 322 -4.14 -6.60 -15.07
CA LEU A 322 -2.97 -5.73 -15.13
C LEU A 322 -1.99 -6.14 -16.22
N ALA A 323 -1.79 -7.44 -16.45
CA ALA A 323 -0.87 -7.94 -17.47
C ALA A 323 -1.27 -7.49 -18.89
N SER A 324 -2.56 -7.41 -19.17
CA SER A 324 -3.08 -6.97 -20.48
C SER A 324 -3.29 -5.45 -20.58
N PHE A 325 -3.18 -4.72 -19.47
CA PHE A 325 -3.48 -3.27 -19.42
C PHE A 325 -2.31 -2.40 -18.93
N SER A 326 -1.22 -2.99 -18.48
CA SER A 326 -0.03 -2.28 -18.01
C SER A 326 1.09 -2.34 -19.06
N PRO A 327 1.82 -1.25 -19.34
CA PRO A 327 3.13 -1.36 -19.97
C PRO A 327 4.08 -2.09 -19.01
N GLU A 328 5.22 -2.54 -19.51
CA GLU A 328 6.30 -3.02 -18.65
C GLU A 328 6.70 -1.92 -17.64
N GLY A 329 6.66 -2.23 -16.35
CA GLY A 329 6.95 -1.24 -15.31
C GLY A 329 7.06 -1.85 -13.92
N PHE A 330 7.36 -1.00 -12.95
CA PHE A 330 7.40 -1.38 -11.54
C PHE A 330 5.98 -1.62 -10.99
N ALA A 331 5.76 -2.74 -10.34
CA ALA A 331 4.55 -3.03 -9.60
C ALA A 331 4.86 -3.73 -8.27
N GLU A 332 4.02 -3.50 -7.26
CA GLU A 332 4.08 -4.17 -5.95
C GLU A 332 3.38 -5.54 -5.97
N THR A 333 2.95 -6.02 -7.12
CA THR A 333 2.12 -7.22 -7.26
C THR A 333 2.46 -8.00 -8.52
N ILE A 334 1.97 -9.24 -8.57
CA ILE A 334 1.84 -10.03 -9.78
C ILE A 334 0.80 -9.37 -10.68
N LEU A 335 0.98 -9.41 -11.99
CA LEU A 335 0.08 -8.74 -12.94
C LEU A 335 -0.97 -9.69 -13.53
N ASP A 336 -0.60 -10.97 -13.74
CA ASP A 336 -1.45 -11.96 -14.39
C ASP A 336 -2.66 -12.36 -13.54
N GLY A 337 -3.87 -12.25 -14.09
CA GLY A 337 -5.11 -12.59 -13.41
C GLY A 337 -5.53 -11.59 -12.32
N ILE A 338 -4.86 -10.46 -12.22
CA ILE A 338 -5.10 -9.44 -11.21
C ILE A 338 -5.62 -8.17 -11.86
N GLY A 339 -6.78 -7.68 -11.42
CA GLY A 339 -7.33 -6.38 -11.76
C GLY A 339 -6.97 -5.32 -10.72
N PHE A 340 -7.54 -4.11 -10.88
CA PHE A 340 -7.34 -3.03 -9.92
C PHE A 340 -8.66 -2.32 -9.61
N GLY A 341 -8.96 -2.23 -8.32
CA GLY A 341 -10.11 -1.51 -7.79
C GLY A 341 -9.77 -0.06 -7.44
N LEU A 342 -10.58 0.55 -6.58
CA LEU A 342 -10.34 1.90 -6.09
C LEU A 342 -9.37 1.85 -4.89
N GLY A 343 -8.08 1.68 -5.18
CA GLY A 343 -6.99 1.64 -4.20
C GLY A 343 -6.50 0.25 -3.80
N PHE A 344 -6.94 -0.82 -4.48
CA PHE A 344 -6.58 -2.21 -4.19
C PHE A 344 -6.32 -2.99 -5.48
N ALA A 345 -5.37 -3.91 -5.45
CA ALA A 345 -5.34 -5.02 -6.39
C ALA A 345 -6.47 -6.00 -6.06
N VAL A 346 -7.07 -6.60 -7.08
CA VAL A 346 -8.22 -7.51 -6.95
C VAL A 346 -7.97 -8.77 -7.76
N VAL A 347 -8.12 -9.93 -7.16
CA VAL A 347 -7.98 -11.21 -7.86
C VAL A 347 -9.18 -11.42 -8.78
N LEU A 348 -8.92 -11.55 -10.09
CA LEU A 348 -9.91 -11.88 -11.11
C LEU A 348 -9.91 -13.38 -11.41
N ASP A 349 -8.71 -13.95 -11.50
CA ASP A 349 -8.48 -15.38 -11.71
C ASP A 349 -7.17 -15.77 -10.99
N PRO A 350 -7.21 -16.69 -10.02
CA PRO A 350 -5.99 -17.14 -9.32
C PRO A 350 -5.10 -18.06 -10.15
N VAL A 351 -5.60 -18.65 -11.24
CA VAL A 351 -4.84 -19.65 -12.03
C VAL A 351 -3.65 -19.01 -12.74
N PRO A 352 -3.77 -17.87 -13.46
CA PRO A 352 -2.63 -17.21 -14.09
C PRO A 352 -1.58 -16.74 -13.09
N SER A 353 -1.99 -16.27 -11.91
CA SER A 353 -1.06 -15.82 -10.85
C SER A 353 -0.29 -16.98 -10.20
N ARG A 354 -0.79 -18.22 -10.35
CA ARG A 354 -0.23 -19.44 -9.74
C ARG A 354 -0.10 -19.37 -8.22
N VAL A 355 -0.95 -18.59 -7.59
CA VAL A 355 -1.01 -18.45 -6.14
C VAL A 355 -2.45 -18.72 -5.69
N PRO A 356 -2.69 -19.66 -4.75
CA PRO A 356 -4.03 -19.92 -4.25
C PRO A 356 -4.61 -18.66 -3.62
N SER A 357 -5.84 -18.33 -4.00
CA SER A 357 -6.63 -17.21 -3.52
C SER A 357 -8.06 -17.32 -4.06
N SER A 358 -8.99 -16.56 -3.51
CA SER A 358 -10.36 -16.49 -4.03
C SER A 358 -10.51 -15.37 -5.05
N VAL A 359 -11.40 -15.57 -6.04
CA VAL A 359 -11.86 -14.47 -6.90
C VAL A 359 -12.52 -13.41 -6.03
N GLY A 360 -12.06 -12.16 -6.14
CA GLY A 360 -12.53 -11.06 -5.29
C GLY A 360 -11.69 -10.84 -4.02
N GLU A 361 -10.67 -11.65 -3.75
CA GLU A 361 -9.61 -11.28 -2.79
C GLU A 361 -9.01 -9.94 -3.22
N PHE A 362 -8.81 -9.03 -2.27
CA PHE A 362 -8.18 -7.75 -2.54
C PHE A 362 -7.05 -7.48 -1.55
N TYR A 363 -6.04 -6.75 -2.01
CA TYR A 363 -4.80 -6.64 -1.26
C TYR A 363 -3.94 -5.46 -1.72
N TRP A 364 -2.90 -5.19 -0.97
CA TRP A 364 -1.74 -4.41 -1.39
C TRP A 364 -0.53 -4.76 -0.52
N GLY A 365 0.58 -4.05 -0.77
CA GLY A 365 1.81 -4.22 0.01
C GLY A 365 2.62 -2.94 0.08
N GLY A 366 3.70 -2.96 0.86
CA GLY A 366 4.64 -1.87 1.02
C GLY A 366 6.03 -2.19 0.50
N LEU A 367 6.77 -1.17 0.10
CA LEU A 367 8.11 -1.26 -0.49
C LEU A 367 9.12 -2.01 0.39
N ALA A 368 8.92 -2.02 1.71
CA ALA A 368 9.76 -2.76 2.66
C ALA A 368 9.24 -4.19 2.97
N SER A 369 8.60 -4.83 2.00
CA SER A 369 8.11 -6.22 2.05
C SER A 369 6.93 -6.45 3.01
N THR A 370 6.26 -5.39 3.48
CA THR A 370 4.99 -5.52 4.18
C THR A 370 3.88 -5.91 3.21
N ALA A 371 2.85 -6.60 3.71
CA ALA A 371 1.70 -6.99 2.89
C ALA A 371 0.45 -7.21 3.75
N PHE A 372 -0.71 -7.04 3.12
CA PHE A 372 -1.99 -7.51 3.63
C PHE A 372 -2.85 -8.03 2.50
N TRP A 373 -3.77 -8.91 2.84
CA TRP A 373 -4.91 -9.21 1.99
C TRP A 373 -6.17 -9.45 2.81
N VAL A 374 -7.29 -9.27 2.15
CA VAL A 374 -8.64 -9.55 2.65
C VAL A 374 -9.32 -10.44 1.63
N ASP A 375 -9.72 -11.62 2.05
CA ASP A 375 -10.51 -12.56 1.27
C ASP A 375 -11.93 -12.64 1.85
N PRO A 376 -12.91 -11.98 1.22
CA PRO A 376 -14.28 -11.99 1.70
C PRO A 376 -15.01 -13.31 1.46
N VAL A 377 -14.48 -14.20 0.61
CA VAL A 377 -15.07 -15.52 0.32
C VAL A 377 -14.75 -16.48 1.44
N GLU A 378 -13.47 -16.56 1.82
CA GLU A 378 -12.99 -17.39 2.91
C GLU A 378 -13.10 -16.71 4.30
N GLU A 379 -13.50 -15.43 4.31
CA GLU A 379 -13.51 -14.57 5.52
C GLU A 379 -12.13 -14.50 6.19
N VAL A 380 -11.05 -14.52 5.38
CA VAL A 380 -9.66 -14.51 5.83
C VAL A 380 -9.05 -13.13 5.66
N THR A 381 -8.31 -12.68 6.68
CA THR A 381 -7.35 -11.59 6.52
C THR A 381 -5.98 -12.05 6.97
N ALA A 382 -4.94 -11.57 6.28
CA ALA A 382 -3.57 -11.83 6.71
C ALA A 382 -2.70 -10.59 6.57
N LEU A 383 -1.73 -10.50 7.47
CA LEU A 383 -0.76 -9.42 7.56
C LEU A 383 0.65 -10.03 7.62
N LEU A 384 1.56 -9.41 6.88
CA LEU A 384 3.00 -9.68 6.96
C LEU A 384 3.72 -8.35 7.18
N PHE A 385 4.50 -8.28 8.24
CA PHE A 385 5.39 -7.17 8.51
C PHE A 385 6.85 -7.63 8.57
N THR A 386 7.68 -6.94 7.86
CA THR A 386 9.14 -6.99 7.92
C THR A 386 9.68 -5.67 7.36
N GLN A 387 10.99 -5.45 7.36
CA GLN A 387 11.58 -4.20 6.88
C GLN A 387 12.76 -4.51 5.95
N LEU A 388 12.49 -5.18 4.82
CA LEU A 388 13.48 -5.41 3.75
C LEU A 388 13.02 -4.73 2.45
N MET A 389 13.79 -3.80 1.93
CA MET A 389 13.53 -3.04 0.71
C MET A 389 14.55 -3.37 -0.39
N PRO A 390 14.14 -3.63 -1.64
CA PRO A 390 12.78 -3.61 -2.14
C PRO A 390 11.96 -4.88 -1.83
N SER A 391 10.63 -4.75 -1.95
CA SER A 391 9.66 -5.81 -1.64
C SER A 391 9.75 -7.03 -2.56
N SER A 392 10.30 -6.86 -3.76
CA SER A 392 10.50 -7.94 -4.75
C SER A 392 11.72 -8.82 -4.47
N THR A 393 12.50 -8.54 -3.41
CA THR A 393 13.73 -9.29 -3.10
C THR A 393 13.47 -10.78 -2.89
N TYR A 394 12.43 -11.12 -2.13
CA TYR A 394 12.04 -12.52 -1.85
C TYR A 394 10.53 -12.71 -2.07
N PRO A 395 10.07 -13.92 -2.43
CA PRO A 395 8.67 -14.20 -2.72
C PRO A 395 7.83 -14.38 -1.44
N LEU A 396 8.03 -13.53 -0.42
CA LEU A 396 7.41 -13.67 0.90
C LEU A 396 5.88 -13.69 0.84
N ARG A 397 5.30 -12.81 0.00
CA ARG A 397 3.84 -12.64 -0.11
C ARG A 397 3.15 -13.86 -0.69
N SER A 398 3.70 -14.44 -1.77
CA SER A 398 3.16 -15.65 -2.40
C SER A 398 3.34 -16.88 -1.51
N GLN A 399 4.48 -17.00 -0.84
CA GLN A 399 4.74 -18.10 0.09
C GLN A 399 3.81 -18.05 1.30
N LEU A 400 3.55 -16.86 1.87
CA LEU A 400 2.59 -16.75 2.96
C LEU A 400 1.19 -17.16 2.52
N ARG A 401 0.73 -16.74 1.30
CA ARG A 401 -0.55 -17.20 0.76
C ARG A 401 -0.61 -18.72 0.63
N GLN A 402 0.42 -19.34 0.06
CA GLN A 402 0.49 -20.81 -0.07
C GLN A 402 0.30 -21.50 1.28
N LEU A 403 0.98 -21.01 2.33
CA LEU A 403 0.90 -21.59 3.67
C LEU A 403 -0.47 -21.38 4.31
N VAL A 404 -1.04 -20.18 4.20
CA VAL A 404 -2.36 -19.87 4.76
C VAL A 404 -3.45 -20.67 4.04
N TYR A 405 -3.54 -20.60 2.72
CA TYR A 405 -4.60 -21.29 1.98
C TYR A 405 -4.46 -22.83 2.02
N SER A 406 -3.23 -23.36 2.07
CA SER A 406 -3.04 -24.80 2.23
C SER A 406 -3.40 -25.34 3.62
N SER A 407 -3.61 -24.47 4.59
CA SER A 407 -4.05 -24.84 5.94
C SER A 407 -5.58 -24.80 6.13
N LEU A 408 -6.34 -24.26 5.16
CA LEU A 408 -7.80 -24.32 5.16
C LEU A 408 -8.27 -25.76 4.88
N VAL A 409 -9.28 -26.22 5.64
CA VAL A 409 -9.78 -27.62 5.59
C VAL A 409 -11.30 -27.75 5.47
N ASP A 410 -12.05 -26.64 5.34
CA ASP A 410 -13.50 -26.62 5.15
C ASP A 410 -13.92 -25.77 3.93
#